data_66b4feea4177f55ffce6b6b3eb99b607
#
_entry.id   66b4feea4177f55ffce6b6b3eb99b607
#
_cell.length_a   1.000
_cell.length_b   1.000
_cell.length_c   1.000
_cell.angle_alpha   90.00
_cell.angle_beta   90.00
_cell.angle_gamma   90.00
#
_symmetry.space_group_name_H-M   'P 1'
#
loop_
_entity.id
_entity.type
_entity.pdbx_description
1 polymer ?
#
loop_
_entity_poly.entity_id
_entity_poly.type
_entity_poly.pdbx_seq_one_letter_code
_entity_poly.pdbx_strand_id
1 'polypeptide(L)'
;MEEYRKENSGQQRKNNNDNVNYSQSNQYQPQQEYDYRKQETSTRSSKSYENMQPSVNSDGGAFKKRIKRGAWILGAAAVASVIIYASLFSSASVETGDDAAAALETHMSTTLGAGVRLLEKDENMIGQDYTISHSSSDENTTIWVWDYAAEDGDYVQILVDGSPIGDPFMIKNKAVSFTVPTVSEVQVVGTRDGGGGITYGVYYELNQTTYFNGMDEGGSNTYTLVRE
;
A
#
# COMPACT_ATOMS: atom_id res chain seq x y z
N MET A 1 -4.15 -72.39 10.36
CA MET A 1 -4.59 -72.45 11.75
C MET A 1 -3.46 -71.91 12.58
N GLU A 2 -3.55 -70.63 12.93
CA GLU A 2 -2.97 -70.08 14.13
C GLU A 2 -3.46 -68.64 14.31
N GLU A 3 -4.14 -68.48 15.39
CA GLU A 3 -4.84 -67.31 15.86
C GLU A 3 -3.80 -66.35 16.51
N TYR A 4 -3.68 -65.07 16.05
CA TYR A 4 -2.90 -64.05 16.79
C TYR A 4 -3.82 -63.06 17.47
N ARG A 5 -3.81 -63.15 18.76
CA ARG A 5 -4.54 -62.41 19.79
C ARG A 5 -4.00 -60.99 19.85
N LYS A 6 -4.88 -59.99 19.70
CA LYS A 6 -4.58 -58.58 19.97
C LYS A 6 -4.63 -58.35 21.47
N GLU A 7 -3.52 -57.92 22.04
CA GLU A 7 -3.47 -57.28 23.36
C GLU A 7 -3.67 -55.76 23.20
N ASN A 8 -4.69 -55.30 23.92
CA ASN A 8 -5.08 -53.90 24.00
C ASN A 8 -4.46 -53.37 25.33
N SER A 9 -3.38 -52.58 25.25
CA SER A 9 -2.85 -51.88 26.44
C SER A 9 -3.31 -50.41 26.37
N GLY A 10 -4.32 -50.09 27.17
CA GLY A 10 -4.77 -48.74 27.43
C GLY A 10 -3.72 -47.95 28.20
N GLN A 11 -3.29 -46.82 27.67
CA GLN A 11 -2.61 -45.79 28.41
C GLN A 11 -3.57 -44.64 28.74
N GLN A 12 -3.92 -44.55 30.01
CA GLN A 12 -4.59 -43.38 30.58
C GLN A 12 -3.63 -42.19 30.57
N ARG A 13 -3.98 -41.13 29.82
CA ARG A 13 -3.32 -39.82 29.98
C ARG A 13 -3.97 -39.08 31.14
N LYS A 14 -3.18 -38.82 32.16
CA LYS A 14 -3.50 -37.88 33.22
C LYS A 14 -3.64 -36.46 32.67
N ASN A 15 -4.80 -35.87 32.89
CA ASN A 15 -5.06 -34.45 32.74
C ASN A 15 -4.38 -33.71 33.91
N ASN A 16 -3.30 -32.97 33.63
CA ASN A 16 -2.83 -31.93 34.52
C ASN A 16 -3.44 -30.62 34.12
N ASN A 17 -4.38 -30.18 34.93
CA ASN A 17 -5.01 -28.89 34.91
C ASN A 17 -4.08 -27.90 35.64
N ASP A 18 -3.15 -27.25 34.96
CA ASP A 18 -2.40 -26.12 35.51
C ASP A 18 -3.17 -24.83 35.26
N ASN A 19 -3.80 -24.40 36.34
CA ASN A 19 -4.56 -23.17 36.47
C ASN A 19 -3.56 -21.98 36.52
N VAL A 20 -3.28 -21.32 35.36
CA VAL A 20 -2.47 -20.12 35.34
C VAL A 20 -3.37 -18.91 35.54
N ASN A 21 -3.27 -18.37 36.73
CA ASN A 21 -3.96 -17.19 37.22
C ASN A 21 -3.32 -15.93 36.59
N TYR A 22 -3.94 -15.34 35.56
CA TYR A 22 -3.53 -14.02 35.03
C TYR A 22 -4.13 -12.93 35.91
N SER A 23 -3.30 -12.40 36.80
CA SER A 23 -3.58 -11.13 37.48
C SER A 23 -3.54 -10.01 36.46
N GLN A 24 -4.70 -9.45 36.13
CA GLN A 24 -4.85 -8.20 35.40
C GLN A 24 -4.40 -7.04 36.29
N SER A 25 -3.24 -6.45 36.02
CA SER A 25 -2.90 -5.13 36.50
C SER A 25 -3.29 -4.09 35.43
N ASN A 26 -4.51 -3.58 35.56
CA ASN A 26 -4.94 -2.37 34.88
C ASN A 26 -4.17 -1.18 35.47
N GLN A 27 -3.12 -0.73 34.82
CA GLN A 27 -2.55 0.61 35.07
C GLN A 27 -3.32 1.63 34.21
N TYR A 28 -4.28 2.29 34.85
CA TYR A 28 -4.88 3.52 34.34
C TYR A 28 -3.82 4.61 34.35
N GLN A 29 -3.47 5.15 33.18
CA GLN A 29 -2.77 6.44 33.08
C GLN A 29 -3.81 7.56 33.10
N PRO A 30 -3.65 8.59 33.93
CA PRO A 30 -4.57 9.70 33.95
C PRO A 30 -4.40 10.58 32.72
N GLN A 31 -5.53 10.91 32.08
CA GLN A 31 -5.61 11.92 31.03
C GLN A 31 -5.13 13.26 31.56
N GLN A 32 -4.21 13.91 30.85
CA GLN A 32 -3.84 15.29 31.10
C GLN A 32 -5.02 16.18 30.70
N GLU A 33 -5.61 16.78 31.75
CA GLU A 33 -6.60 17.84 31.68
C GLU A 33 -5.93 19.10 31.13
N TYR A 34 -6.35 19.58 29.95
CA TYR A 34 -5.92 20.85 29.38
C TYR A 34 -6.62 21.99 30.11
N ASP A 35 -5.88 22.66 31.00
CA ASP A 35 -6.28 23.88 31.74
C ASP A 35 -6.39 25.06 30.76
N TYR A 36 -7.62 25.45 30.42
CA TYR A 36 -7.91 26.70 29.70
C TYR A 36 -7.75 27.88 30.65
N ARG A 37 -6.53 28.35 30.82
CA ARG A 37 -6.31 29.59 31.58
C ARG A 37 -6.78 30.80 30.78
N LYS A 38 -7.90 31.40 31.25
CA LYS A 38 -8.42 32.71 30.89
C LYS A 38 -7.29 33.73 30.87
N GLN A 39 -7.02 34.35 29.74
CA GLN A 39 -6.28 35.63 29.74
C GLN A 39 -7.25 36.75 30.03
N GLU A 40 -7.07 37.33 31.19
CA GLU A 40 -7.75 38.51 31.64
C GLU A 40 -7.32 39.74 30.83
N THR A 41 -8.30 40.51 30.49
CA THR A 41 -8.27 41.83 29.89
C THR A 41 -7.42 42.80 30.69
N SER A 42 -6.35 43.31 30.11
CA SER A 42 -5.62 44.48 30.64
C SER A 42 -6.11 45.75 30.00
N THR A 43 -6.44 46.60 30.84
CA THR A 43 -7.10 47.91 30.81
C THR A 43 -6.36 48.93 29.95
N ARG A 44 -7.08 49.49 29.02
CA ARG A 44 -7.23 50.87 28.56
C ARG A 44 -6.22 51.93 29.11
N SER A 45 -5.39 52.44 28.22
CA SER A 45 -4.82 53.77 28.32
C SER A 45 -5.29 54.62 27.15
N SER A 46 -6.09 55.62 27.46
CA SER A 46 -6.59 56.64 26.54
C SER A 46 -5.45 57.60 26.20
N LYS A 47 -5.06 57.69 24.93
CA LYS A 47 -4.30 58.80 24.37
C LYS A 47 -5.10 59.50 23.29
N SER A 48 -5.26 60.78 23.54
CA SER A 48 -5.66 61.93 22.76
C SER A 48 -5.64 61.74 21.23
N TYR A 49 -6.79 61.94 20.60
CA TYR A 49 -6.92 62.08 19.16
C TYR A 49 -6.51 63.47 18.71
N GLU A 50 -5.32 63.59 18.17
CA GLU A 50 -4.89 64.78 17.45
C GLU A 50 -5.17 64.59 15.97
N ASN A 51 -5.86 65.59 15.40
CA ASN A 51 -6.33 65.66 14.03
C ASN A 51 -5.21 65.45 13.02
N MET A 52 -5.17 64.28 12.32
CA MET A 52 -4.43 64.10 11.08
C MET A 52 -5.40 63.86 9.92
N GLN A 53 -5.50 64.86 9.06
CA GLN A 53 -6.18 64.70 7.74
C GLN A 53 -5.42 63.64 6.93
N PRO A 54 -6.15 62.68 6.31
CA PRO A 54 -5.50 61.71 5.42
C PRO A 54 -5.16 62.39 4.09
N SER A 55 -3.87 62.51 3.80
CA SER A 55 -3.43 62.78 2.43
C SER A 55 -3.76 61.59 1.56
N VAL A 56 -4.71 61.74 0.65
CA VAL A 56 -5.07 60.74 -0.37
C VAL A 56 -3.94 60.72 -1.41
N ASN A 57 -2.91 59.92 -1.17
CA ASN A 57 -2.01 59.51 -2.22
C ASN A 57 -2.61 58.30 -2.95
N SER A 58 -3.09 58.58 -4.15
CA SER A 58 -3.65 57.56 -5.06
C SER A 58 -2.54 56.70 -5.67
N ASP A 59 -1.99 55.76 -4.91
CA ASP A 59 -1.13 54.69 -5.44
C ASP A 59 -1.90 53.37 -5.61
N GLY A 60 -3.00 53.42 -6.37
CA GLY A 60 -3.85 52.29 -6.71
C GLY A 60 -3.18 51.21 -7.61
N GLY A 61 -1.96 51.49 -8.09
CA GLY A 61 -1.27 50.58 -9.03
C GLY A 61 -0.56 49.40 -8.35
N ALA A 62 0.06 49.63 -7.18
CA ALA A 62 0.81 48.60 -6.46
C ALA A 62 -0.10 47.59 -5.77
N PHE A 63 -1.24 48.06 -5.25
CA PHE A 63 -2.21 47.19 -4.58
C PHE A 63 -2.91 46.23 -5.56
N LYS A 64 -3.32 46.73 -6.73
CA LYS A 64 -3.91 45.90 -7.80
C LYS A 64 -2.94 44.85 -8.33
N LYS A 65 -1.63 45.15 -8.42
CA LYS A 65 -0.59 44.21 -8.84
C LYS A 65 -0.36 43.09 -7.80
N ARG A 66 -0.42 43.41 -6.51
CA ARG A 66 -0.29 42.44 -5.42
C ARG A 66 -1.49 41.48 -5.34
N ILE A 67 -2.71 41.98 -5.50
CA ILE A 67 -3.93 41.16 -5.53
C ILE A 67 -3.90 40.21 -6.75
N LYS A 68 -3.53 40.67 -7.95
CA LYS A 68 -3.42 39.78 -9.11
C LYS A 68 -2.40 38.65 -8.91
N ARG A 69 -1.23 38.94 -8.31
CA ARG A 69 -0.24 37.88 -8.00
C ARG A 69 -0.74 36.90 -6.95
N GLY A 70 -1.38 37.37 -5.88
CA GLY A 70 -1.98 36.52 -4.85
C GLY A 70 -3.09 35.62 -5.40
N ALA A 71 -3.97 36.15 -6.24
CA ALA A 71 -5.05 35.40 -6.90
C ALA A 71 -4.48 34.31 -7.83
N TRP A 72 -3.39 34.60 -8.52
CA TRP A 72 -2.73 33.62 -9.42
C TRP A 72 -2.08 32.47 -8.64
N ILE A 73 -1.43 32.76 -7.49
CA ILE A 73 -0.83 31.75 -6.60
C ILE A 73 -1.92 30.85 -5.98
N LEU A 74 -3.03 31.45 -5.53
CA LEU A 74 -4.17 30.68 -4.97
C LEU A 74 -4.84 29.83 -6.06
N GLY A 75 -4.99 30.34 -7.27
CA GLY A 75 -5.51 29.59 -8.41
C GLY A 75 -4.61 28.40 -8.78
N ALA A 76 -3.30 28.62 -8.84
CA ALA A 76 -2.34 27.55 -9.13
C ALA A 76 -2.32 26.47 -8.01
N ALA A 77 -2.40 26.88 -6.74
CA ALA A 77 -2.48 25.95 -5.61
C ALA A 77 -3.78 25.13 -5.65
N ALA A 78 -4.92 25.75 -5.99
CA ALA A 78 -6.20 25.05 -6.13
C ALA A 78 -6.18 24.02 -7.27
N VAL A 79 -5.61 24.37 -8.43
CA VAL A 79 -5.45 23.44 -9.55
C VAL A 79 -4.51 22.30 -9.20
N ALA A 80 -3.39 22.57 -8.54
CA ALA A 80 -2.47 21.54 -8.06
C ALA A 80 -3.15 20.60 -7.06
N SER A 81 -3.96 21.13 -6.15
CA SER A 81 -4.72 20.32 -5.18
C SER A 81 -5.74 19.42 -5.86
N VAL A 82 -6.43 19.88 -6.90
CA VAL A 82 -7.38 19.08 -7.68
C VAL A 82 -6.67 17.97 -8.44
N ILE A 83 -5.50 18.25 -9.03
CA ILE A 83 -4.71 17.24 -9.74
C ILE A 83 -4.21 16.18 -8.77
N ILE A 84 -3.69 16.58 -7.59
CA ILE A 84 -3.25 15.64 -6.53
C ILE A 84 -4.43 14.82 -6.04
N TYR A 85 -5.58 15.46 -5.77
CA TYR A 85 -6.80 14.76 -5.35
C TYR A 85 -7.28 13.75 -6.40
N ALA A 86 -7.36 14.16 -7.68
CA ALA A 86 -7.73 13.28 -8.77
C ALA A 86 -6.76 12.09 -8.91
N SER A 87 -5.44 12.31 -8.72
CA SER A 87 -4.43 11.23 -8.74
C SER A 87 -4.54 10.26 -7.54
N LEU A 88 -5.02 10.75 -6.38
CA LEU A 88 -5.16 9.94 -5.18
C LEU A 88 -6.48 9.15 -5.12
N PHE A 89 -7.51 9.60 -5.86
CA PHE A 89 -8.85 9.02 -5.83
C PHE A 89 -9.34 8.52 -7.21
N SER A 90 -8.48 8.53 -8.23
CA SER A 90 -8.79 7.86 -9.50
C SER A 90 -8.66 6.35 -9.25
N SER A 91 -9.79 5.67 -9.11
CA SER A 91 -9.80 4.22 -9.34
C SER A 91 -9.29 3.98 -10.75
N ALA A 92 -8.27 3.16 -10.92
CA ALA A 92 -7.77 2.82 -12.24
C ALA A 92 -8.94 2.26 -13.07
N SER A 93 -9.15 2.79 -14.28
CA SER A 93 -10.12 2.20 -15.21
C SER A 93 -9.65 0.79 -15.57
N VAL A 94 -10.61 -0.13 -15.70
CA VAL A 94 -10.28 -1.46 -16.18
C VAL A 94 -9.85 -1.37 -17.64
N GLU A 95 -8.67 -1.87 -17.95
CA GLU A 95 -8.16 -2.01 -19.32
C GLU A 95 -8.82 -3.23 -19.98
N THR A 96 -9.46 -3.04 -21.12
CA THR A 96 -10.26 -4.08 -21.81
C THR A 96 -9.84 -4.31 -23.26
N GLY A 97 -8.70 -3.74 -23.67
CA GLY A 97 -8.18 -3.91 -25.04
C GLY A 97 -7.60 -5.29 -25.32
N ASP A 98 -7.14 -5.50 -26.56
CA ASP A 98 -6.52 -6.75 -26.98
C ASP A 98 -5.27 -7.10 -26.13
N ASP A 99 -4.52 -6.10 -25.69
CA ASP A 99 -3.35 -6.26 -24.80
C ASP A 99 -3.76 -6.83 -23.43
N ALA A 100 -4.89 -6.39 -22.89
CA ALA A 100 -5.42 -6.89 -21.63
C ALA A 100 -5.87 -8.36 -21.75
N ALA A 101 -6.59 -8.69 -22.83
CA ALA A 101 -7.01 -10.05 -23.10
C ALA A 101 -5.81 -11.00 -23.28
N ALA A 102 -4.81 -10.58 -24.04
CA ALA A 102 -3.57 -11.34 -24.22
C ALA A 102 -2.79 -11.52 -22.90
N ALA A 103 -2.75 -10.48 -22.07
CA ALA A 103 -2.08 -10.53 -20.78
C ALA A 103 -2.75 -11.52 -19.80
N LEU A 104 -4.08 -11.59 -19.79
CA LEU A 104 -4.82 -12.55 -18.98
C LEU A 104 -4.65 -13.99 -19.49
N GLU A 105 -4.56 -14.18 -20.82
CA GLU A 105 -4.35 -15.50 -21.42
C GLU A 105 -2.93 -16.02 -21.19
N THR A 106 -1.92 -15.16 -21.35
CA THR A 106 -0.50 -15.55 -21.27
C THR A 106 0.10 -15.36 -19.87
N HIS A 107 -0.62 -14.70 -18.97
CA HIS A 107 -0.16 -14.27 -17.64
C HIS A 107 1.03 -13.32 -17.68
N MET A 108 1.32 -12.70 -18.81
CA MET A 108 2.42 -11.76 -19.00
C MET A 108 2.08 -10.64 -19.99
N SER A 109 2.74 -9.49 -19.84
CA SER A 109 2.69 -8.41 -20.83
C SER A 109 3.98 -7.58 -20.81
N THR A 110 4.43 -7.20 -22.00
CA THR A 110 5.52 -6.24 -22.19
C THR A 110 5.01 -4.83 -22.55
N THR A 111 3.69 -4.68 -22.69
CA THR A 111 3.03 -3.40 -23.04
C THR A 111 2.28 -2.78 -21.88
N LEU A 112 1.82 -3.59 -20.93
CA LEU A 112 1.09 -3.14 -19.75
C LEU A 112 2.06 -2.93 -18.59
N GLY A 113 2.05 -1.70 -18.04
CA GLY A 113 2.94 -1.32 -16.92
C GLY A 113 2.33 -1.60 -15.54
N ALA A 114 3.09 -1.23 -14.49
CA ALA A 114 2.68 -1.37 -13.11
C ALA A 114 1.41 -0.53 -12.79
N GLY A 115 0.48 -1.11 -12.02
CA GLY A 115 -0.74 -0.45 -11.60
C GLY A 115 -1.90 -0.55 -12.60
N VAL A 116 -1.74 -1.30 -13.71
CA VAL A 116 -2.84 -1.56 -14.62
C VAL A 116 -3.89 -2.46 -13.95
N ARG A 117 -5.16 -2.13 -14.13
CA ARG A 117 -6.29 -2.94 -13.68
C ARG A 117 -6.89 -3.69 -14.87
N LEU A 118 -7.03 -5.00 -14.77
CA LEU A 118 -7.53 -5.87 -15.87
C LEU A 118 -8.92 -6.44 -15.59
N LEU A 119 -9.30 -6.60 -14.33
CA LEU A 119 -10.56 -7.22 -13.94
C LEU A 119 -11.37 -6.30 -13.02
N GLU A 120 -12.69 -6.40 -13.09
CA GLU A 120 -13.58 -5.71 -12.15
C GLU A 120 -13.72 -6.45 -10.82
N LYS A 121 -13.48 -7.76 -10.84
CA LYS A 121 -13.57 -8.67 -9.68
C LYS A 121 -12.42 -9.65 -9.74
N ASP A 122 -12.06 -10.17 -8.57
CA ASP A 122 -11.12 -11.26 -8.50
C ASP A 122 -11.71 -12.49 -9.18
N GLU A 123 -10.84 -13.20 -9.86
CA GLU A 123 -11.13 -14.49 -10.48
C GLU A 123 -10.07 -15.48 -9.99
N ASN A 124 -10.46 -16.71 -9.69
CA ASN A 124 -9.53 -17.76 -9.30
C ASN A 124 -8.54 -18.01 -10.45
N MET A 125 -7.40 -17.35 -10.37
CA MET A 125 -6.31 -17.56 -11.30
C MET A 125 -5.37 -18.63 -10.75
N ILE A 126 -4.97 -19.58 -11.59
CA ILE A 126 -3.97 -20.58 -11.21
C ILE A 126 -2.63 -19.89 -11.11
N GLY A 127 -2.04 -19.93 -9.90
CA GLY A 127 -0.72 -19.38 -9.64
C GLY A 127 0.38 -20.16 -10.34
N GLN A 128 1.45 -19.44 -10.75
CA GLN A 128 2.63 -20.06 -11.35
C GLN A 128 3.91 -19.35 -10.92
N ASP A 129 5.00 -20.12 -10.94
CA ASP A 129 6.35 -19.60 -10.69
C ASP A 129 6.99 -19.14 -12.00
N TYR A 130 7.92 -18.18 -11.90
CA TYR A 130 8.64 -17.63 -13.03
C TYR A 130 10.16 -17.65 -12.80
N THR A 131 10.90 -17.91 -13.87
CA THR A 131 12.34 -17.63 -13.94
C THR A 131 12.52 -16.42 -14.86
N ILE A 132 13.10 -15.35 -14.34
CA ILE A 132 13.27 -14.07 -15.02
C ILE A 132 14.75 -13.83 -15.26
N SER A 133 15.15 -13.86 -16.53
CA SER A 133 16.53 -13.61 -16.96
C SER A 133 16.74 -12.14 -17.31
N HIS A 134 17.96 -11.65 -17.03
CA HIS A 134 18.40 -10.32 -17.43
C HIS A 134 19.93 -10.29 -17.60
N SER A 135 20.41 -9.30 -18.35
CA SER A 135 21.86 -9.08 -18.61
C SER A 135 22.44 -7.88 -17.86
N SER A 136 21.70 -7.24 -16.96
CA SER A 136 22.20 -6.09 -16.18
C SER A 136 23.30 -6.53 -15.22
N SER A 137 24.31 -5.65 -15.07
CA SER A 137 25.36 -5.80 -14.05
C SER A 137 25.02 -5.15 -12.71
N ASP A 138 23.86 -4.50 -12.60
CA ASP A 138 23.41 -3.86 -11.37
C ASP A 138 23.25 -4.88 -10.24
N GLU A 139 23.49 -4.45 -9.00
CA GLU A 139 23.32 -5.31 -7.83
C GLU A 139 21.86 -5.42 -7.41
N ASN A 140 21.09 -4.35 -7.62
CA ASN A 140 19.69 -4.27 -7.22
C ASN A 140 18.83 -3.80 -8.39
N THR A 141 17.55 -4.15 -8.32
CA THR A 141 16.50 -3.73 -9.24
C THR A 141 15.24 -3.36 -8.47
N THR A 142 14.27 -2.79 -9.17
CA THR A 142 12.95 -2.49 -8.61
C THR A 142 11.92 -3.45 -9.18
N ILE A 143 11.05 -3.94 -8.29
CA ILE A 143 9.80 -4.59 -8.65
C ILE A 143 8.64 -3.75 -8.13
N TRP A 144 7.49 -3.82 -8.80
CA TRP A 144 6.23 -3.22 -8.34
C TRP A 144 5.19 -4.32 -8.20
N VAL A 145 4.44 -4.28 -7.09
CA VAL A 145 3.37 -5.25 -6.78
C VAL A 145 2.07 -4.48 -6.56
N TRP A 146 1.00 -4.95 -7.18
CA TRP A 146 -0.34 -4.34 -7.04
C TRP A 146 -1.43 -5.37 -7.29
N ASP A 147 -2.64 -5.03 -6.91
CA ASP A 147 -3.86 -5.74 -7.26
C ASP A 147 -4.34 -5.30 -8.65
N TYR A 148 -4.50 -6.23 -9.60
CA TYR A 148 -5.00 -5.91 -10.92
C TYR A 148 -6.51 -6.14 -11.09
N ALA A 149 -7.22 -6.50 -10.01
CA ALA A 149 -8.66 -6.69 -10.01
C ALA A 149 -9.36 -5.75 -9.01
N ALA A 150 -10.19 -6.26 -8.12
CA ALA A 150 -10.94 -5.48 -7.14
C ALA A 150 -10.13 -5.25 -5.85
N GLU A 151 -10.13 -4.02 -5.33
CA GLU A 151 -9.53 -3.74 -4.01
C GLU A 151 -10.45 -4.23 -2.90
N ASP A 152 -10.56 -5.54 -2.71
CA ASP A 152 -11.49 -6.17 -1.76
C ASP A 152 -10.88 -6.52 -0.39
N GLY A 153 -9.58 -6.28 -0.23
CA GLY A 153 -8.89 -6.41 1.04
C GLY A 153 -7.88 -7.53 1.12
N ASP A 154 -7.27 -7.88 -0.01
CA ASP A 154 -6.17 -8.83 -0.12
C ASP A 154 -4.89 -8.32 0.51
N TYR A 155 -4.19 -9.19 1.23
CA TYR A 155 -2.89 -8.90 1.83
C TYR A 155 -1.85 -9.89 1.36
N VAL A 156 -0.67 -9.35 1.05
CA VAL A 156 0.51 -10.14 0.69
C VAL A 156 1.73 -9.77 1.53
N GLN A 157 2.68 -10.70 1.61
CA GLN A 157 4.01 -10.51 2.17
C GLN A 157 5.03 -10.78 1.07
N ILE A 158 6.02 -9.89 0.93
CA ILE A 158 7.14 -10.14 0.02
C ILE A 158 8.30 -10.74 0.81
N LEU A 159 8.86 -11.84 0.29
CA LEU A 159 10.09 -12.43 0.80
C LEU A 159 11.17 -12.34 -0.27
N VAL A 160 12.42 -12.13 0.15
CA VAL A 160 13.61 -12.22 -0.70
C VAL A 160 14.55 -13.23 -0.07
N ASP A 161 14.90 -14.26 -0.82
CA ASP A 161 15.71 -15.39 -0.34
C ASP A 161 15.19 -15.98 0.98
N GLY A 162 13.86 -16.10 1.08
CA GLY A 162 13.15 -16.62 2.24
C GLY A 162 13.02 -15.63 3.41
N SER A 163 13.56 -14.41 3.31
CA SER A 163 13.48 -13.39 4.36
C SER A 163 12.42 -12.32 4.02
N PRO A 164 11.48 -12.00 4.93
CA PRO A 164 10.48 -10.98 4.66
C PRO A 164 11.10 -9.59 4.56
N ILE A 165 10.65 -8.79 3.56
CA ILE A 165 10.97 -7.38 3.42
C ILE A 165 9.75 -6.53 3.76
N GLY A 166 9.80 -5.87 4.91
CA GLY A 166 8.66 -5.12 5.48
C GLY A 166 7.59 -6.03 6.10
N ASP A 167 6.49 -5.43 6.51
CA ASP A 167 5.31 -6.13 7.05
C ASP A 167 4.35 -6.56 5.92
N PRO A 168 3.44 -7.51 6.15
CA PRO A 168 2.34 -7.79 5.22
C PRO A 168 1.53 -6.53 4.94
N PHE A 169 1.18 -6.28 3.70
CA PHE A 169 0.45 -5.09 3.29
C PHE A 169 -0.75 -5.43 2.40
N MET A 170 -1.76 -4.58 2.46
CA MET A 170 -2.92 -4.69 1.57
C MET A 170 -2.51 -4.24 0.17
N ILE A 171 -2.65 -5.12 -0.82
CA ILE A 171 -2.48 -4.74 -2.22
C ILE A 171 -3.67 -3.92 -2.70
N LYS A 172 -3.40 -3.00 -3.61
CA LYS A 172 -4.37 -2.11 -4.24
C LYS A 172 -3.99 -1.93 -5.71
N ASN A 173 -4.87 -1.33 -6.51
CA ASN A 173 -4.55 -1.01 -7.90
C ASN A 173 -3.34 -0.05 -8.01
N LYS A 174 -3.05 0.73 -6.96
CA LYS A 174 -1.82 1.53 -6.89
C LYS A 174 -0.64 0.63 -6.53
N ALA A 175 0.30 0.47 -7.47
CA ALA A 175 1.48 -0.35 -7.29
C ALA A 175 2.40 0.15 -6.16
N VAL A 176 2.93 -0.79 -5.38
CA VAL A 176 3.95 -0.58 -4.34
C VAL A 176 5.28 -1.11 -4.84
N SER A 177 6.35 -0.32 -4.72
CA SER A 177 7.70 -0.70 -5.20
C SER A 177 8.57 -1.28 -4.08
N PHE A 178 9.39 -2.26 -4.45
CA PHE A 178 10.40 -2.89 -3.60
C PHE A 178 11.74 -2.93 -4.33
N THR A 179 12.82 -2.65 -3.62
CA THR A 179 14.18 -2.87 -4.13
C THR A 179 14.63 -4.26 -3.73
N VAL A 180 15.02 -5.06 -4.71
CA VAL A 180 15.44 -6.46 -4.53
C VAL A 180 16.79 -6.69 -5.23
N PRO A 181 17.62 -7.67 -4.80
CA PRO A 181 18.81 -8.05 -5.54
C PRO A 181 18.46 -8.56 -6.94
N THR A 182 19.28 -8.25 -7.93
CA THR A 182 19.07 -8.69 -9.32
C THR A 182 19.23 -10.21 -9.49
N VAL A 183 19.91 -10.88 -8.57
CA VAL A 183 19.99 -12.34 -8.49
C VAL A 183 19.45 -12.74 -7.12
N SER A 184 18.25 -13.26 -7.10
CA SER A 184 17.54 -13.62 -5.86
C SER A 184 16.29 -14.44 -6.17
N GLU A 185 15.72 -15.03 -5.15
CA GLU A 185 14.37 -15.61 -5.17
C GLU A 185 13.39 -14.65 -4.48
N VAL A 186 12.48 -14.07 -5.24
CA VAL A 186 11.42 -13.21 -4.71
C VAL A 186 10.15 -14.02 -4.62
N GLN A 187 9.55 -14.11 -3.43
CA GLN A 187 8.27 -14.76 -3.21
C GLN A 187 7.20 -13.74 -2.85
N VAL A 188 6.03 -13.89 -3.46
CA VAL A 188 4.80 -13.22 -3.02
C VAL A 188 3.96 -14.24 -2.29
N VAL A 189 3.67 -14.00 -1.01
CA VAL A 189 2.92 -14.91 -0.14
C VAL A 189 1.58 -14.27 0.20
N GLY A 190 0.48 -14.96 -0.06
CA GLY A 190 -0.86 -14.52 0.32
C GLY A 190 -1.07 -14.69 1.82
N THR A 191 -1.32 -13.60 2.53
CA THR A 191 -1.51 -13.64 3.98
C THR A 191 -2.95 -13.44 4.42
N ARG A 192 -3.79 -12.91 3.53
CA ARG A 192 -5.22 -12.76 3.73
C ARG A 192 -5.91 -12.61 2.37
N ASP A 193 -7.01 -13.32 2.18
CA ASP A 193 -7.94 -13.20 1.07
C ASP A 193 -9.14 -12.34 1.52
N GLY A 194 -9.41 -11.24 0.80
CA GLY A 194 -10.57 -10.38 1.00
C GLY A 194 -11.87 -10.98 0.45
N GLY A 195 -11.74 -11.87 -0.55
CA GLY A 195 -12.83 -12.66 -1.13
C GLY A 195 -12.69 -12.86 -2.64
N GLY A 196 -12.56 -14.09 -3.09
CA GLY A 196 -12.46 -14.44 -4.52
C GLY A 196 -11.10 -14.95 -4.96
N GLY A 197 -10.15 -15.11 -4.05
CA GLY A 197 -8.76 -15.40 -4.30
C GLY A 197 -7.93 -14.11 -4.38
N ILE A 198 -6.61 -14.21 -4.21
CA ILE A 198 -5.68 -13.08 -4.24
C ILE A 198 -5.15 -12.93 -5.66
N THR A 199 -5.50 -11.82 -6.34
CA THR A 199 -4.99 -11.51 -7.69
C THR A 199 -3.97 -10.38 -7.62
N TYR A 200 -2.81 -10.56 -8.24
CA TYR A 200 -1.77 -9.52 -8.21
C TYR A 200 -0.88 -9.51 -9.45
N GLY A 201 -0.37 -8.32 -9.78
CA GLY A 201 0.64 -8.11 -10.79
C GLY A 201 2.02 -7.86 -10.17
N VAL A 202 3.07 -8.36 -10.84
CA VAL A 202 4.46 -8.01 -10.57
C VAL A 202 5.09 -7.44 -11.83
N TYR A 203 5.50 -6.18 -11.80
CA TYR A 203 6.28 -5.57 -12.87
C TYR A 203 7.75 -5.61 -12.50
N TYR A 204 8.58 -6.11 -13.40
CA TYR A 204 10.03 -6.20 -13.22
C TYR A 204 10.75 -5.19 -14.10
N GLU A 205 11.53 -4.28 -13.49
CA GLU A 205 12.11 -3.12 -14.16
C GLU A 205 13.09 -3.49 -15.29
N LEU A 206 13.98 -4.47 -15.05
CA LEU A 206 15.07 -4.75 -15.98
C LEU A 206 14.62 -5.34 -17.31
N ASN A 207 13.55 -6.13 -17.33
CA ASN A 207 13.01 -6.68 -18.57
C ASN A 207 11.71 -6.00 -19.02
N GLN A 208 11.24 -5.01 -18.27
CA GLN A 208 10.02 -4.23 -18.55
C GLN A 208 8.77 -5.11 -18.79
N THR A 209 8.69 -6.21 -18.05
CA THR A 209 7.61 -7.19 -18.19
C THR A 209 6.76 -7.21 -16.93
N THR A 210 5.45 -7.23 -17.14
CA THR A 210 4.46 -7.48 -16.10
C THR A 210 4.07 -8.95 -16.09
N TYR A 211 4.01 -9.54 -14.92
CA TYR A 211 3.56 -10.91 -14.66
C TYR A 211 2.27 -10.84 -13.85
N PHE A 212 1.20 -11.43 -14.34
CA PHE A 212 -0.10 -11.50 -13.68
C PHE A 212 -0.26 -12.86 -13.04
N ASN A 213 -0.66 -12.87 -11.78
CA ASN A 213 -0.68 -14.10 -10.99
C ASN A 213 -1.85 -14.11 -10.02
N GLY A 214 -2.10 -15.24 -9.41
CA GLY A 214 -3.09 -15.43 -8.37
C GLY A 214 -2.70 -16.52 -7.39
N MET A 215 -3.35 -16.56 -6.24
CA MET A 215 -3.16 -17.57 -5.21
C MET A 215 -4.32 -17.59 -4.21
N ASP A 216 -4.45 -18.68 -3.47
CA ASP A 216 -5.29 -18.73 -2.26
C ASP A 216 -4.55 -18.16 -1.05
N GLU A 217 -5.27 -17.85 0.02
CA GLU A 217 -4.67 -17.49 1.32
C GLU A 217 -3.73 -18.60 1.81
N GLY A 218 -2.52 -18.21 2.21
CA GLY A 218 -1.45 -19.13 2.59
C GLY A 218 -0.65 -19.71 1.42
N GLY A 219 -1.06 -19.43 0.17
CA GLY A 219 -0.30 -19.77 -1.04
C GLY A 219 0.88 -18.83 -1.26
N SER A 220 1.76 -19.21 -2.20
CA SER A 220 2.86 -18.36 -2.64
C SER A 220 3.25 -18.68 -4.09
N ASN A 221 3.76 -17.66 -4.80
CA ASN A 221 4.40 -17.82 -6.10
C ASN A 221 5.81 -17.24 -6.06
N THR A 222 6.72 -17.88 -6.78
CA THR A 222 8.16 -17.58 -6.76
C THR A 222 8.61 -16.98 -8.09
N TYR A 223 9.41 -15.93 -8.00
CA TYR A 223 10.07 -15.25 -9.11
C TYR A 223 11.58 -15.39 -8.91
N THR A 224 12.20 -16.32 -9.65
CA THR A 224 13.64 -16.54 -9.60
C THR A 224 14.34 -15.60 -10.57
N LEU A 225 15.07 -14.63 -10.04
CA LEU A 225 15.81 -13.62 -10.81
C LEU A 225 17.21 -14.15 -11.10
N VAL A 226 17.57 -14.27 -12.38
CA VAL A 226 18.86 -14.82 -12.81
C VAL A 226 19.56 -13.88 -13.79
N ARG A 227 20.89 -13.82 -13.68
CA ARG A 227 21.73 -13.09 -14.62
C ARG A 227 22.27 -14.05 -15.68
N GLU A 228 22.12 -13.66 -16.95
CA GLU A 228 22.71 -14.35 -18.12
C GLU A 228 24.05 -13.77 -18.48
#